data_799ac4509334bc9759e48d33c25919c7
#
_entry.id   799ac4509334bc9759e48d33c25919c7
#
_cell.length_a   1.000
_cell.length_b   1.000
_cell.length_c   1.000
_cell.angle_alpha   90.00
_cell.angle_beta   90.00
_cell.angle_gamma   90.00
#
_symmetry.space_group_name_H-M   'P 1'
#
loop_
_entity.id
_entity.type
_entity.pdbx_description
1 polymer ?
#
loop_
_entity_poly.entity_id
_entity_poly.type
_entity_poly.pdbx_seq_one_letter_code
_entity_poly.pdbx_strand_id
1 'polypeptide(L)'
;GIDRMMLMGCGVTTLGGLLCLAAAALGFLSPLTLFVPMAFAALGNGLTIPNGTAGAISVDARLTGAAAGWAGFVQMACGAAASQLVGTLQEDFPLSVFWCMSAASILALAIHLGALRRKRLATS
;
A
#
# COMPACT_ATOMS: atom_id res chain seq x y z
N GLY A 1 7.37 6.66 16.58
CA GLY A 1 6.13 7.37 16.24
C GLY A 1 5.41 6.75 15.06
N ILE A 2 4.13 6.98 14.95
CA ILE A 2 3.23 6.44 13.90
C ILE A 2 3.81 6.70 12.50
N ASP A 3 4.32 7.91 12.24
CA ASP A 3 4.88 8.28 10.93
C ASP A 3 6.08 7.41 10.52
N ARG A 4 6.94 7.00 11.46
CA ARG A 4 8.08 6.12 11.17
C ARG A 4 7.62 4.70 10.87
N MET A 5 6.65 4.19 11.62
CA MET A 5 6.11 2.85 11.39
C MET A 5 5.38 2.77 10.04
N MET A 6 4.61 3.80 9.69
CA MET A 6 3.98 3.91 8.38
C MET A 6 5.01 3.96 7.25
N LEU A 7 6.10 4.74 7.42
CA LEU A 7 7.16 4.82 6.42
C LEU A 7 7.86 3.47 6.22
N MET A 8 8.17 2.77 7.31
CA MET A 8 8.76 1.43 7.25
C MET A 8 7.79 0.43 6.57
N GLY A 9 6.50 0.47 6.95
CA GLY A 9 5.48 -0.39 6.35
C GLY A 9 5.34 -0.15 4.84
N CYS A 10 5.19 1.11 4.41
CA CYS A 10 5.14 1.46 2.99
C CYS A 10 6.42 1.06 2.25
N GLY A 11 7.59 1.25 2.86
CA GLY A 11 8.87 0.84 2.28
C GLY A 11 8.97 -0.67 2.07
N VAL A 12 8.59 -1.46 3.07
CA VAL A 12 8.57 -2.93 2.98
C VAL A 12 7.57 -3.42 1.94
N THR A 13 6.36 -2.83 1.90
CA THR A 13 5.36 -3.16 0.88
C THR A 13 5.86 -2.84 -0.53
N THR A 14 6.47 -1.67 -0.72
CA THR A 14 7.01 -1.26 -2.03
C THR A 14 8.15 -2.18 -2.46
N LEU A 15 9.04 -2.54 -1.55
CA LEU A 15 10.13 -3.49 -1.82
C LEU A 15 9.56 -4.86 -2.25
N GLY A 16 8.59 -5.38 -1.52
CA GLY A 16 7.91 -6.63 -1.86
C GLY A 16 7.26 -6.58 -3.24
N GLY A 17 6.54 -5.49 -3.55
CA GLY A 17 5.93 -5.29 -4.87
C GLY A 17 6.95 -5.24 -6.01
N LEU A 18 8.05 -4.52 -5.83
CA LEU A 18 9.13 -4.43 -6.83
C LEU A 18 9.86 -5.77 -7.03
N LEU A 19 10.08 -6.54 -5.96
CA LEU A 19 10.66 -7.88 -6.06
C LEU A 19 9.74 -8.84 -6.81
N CYS A 20 8.42 -8.79 -6.56
CA CYS A 20 7.44 -9.56 -7.33
C CYS A 20 7.47 -9.19 -8.82
N LEU A 21 7.48 -7.89 -9.11
CA LEU A 21 7.52 -7.42 -10.50
C LEU A 21 8.82 -7.86 -11.20
N ALA A 22 9.97 -7.74 -10.53
CA ALA A 22 11.26 -8.16 -11.07
C ALA A 22 11.29 -9.68 -11.33
N ALA A 23 10.80 -10.50 -10.40
CA ALA A 23 10.72 -11.94 -10.56
C ALA A 23 9.83 -12.32 -11.75
N ALA A 24 8.69 -11.67 -11.88
CA ALA A 24 7.76 -11.89 -13.00
C ALA A 24 8.35 -11.46 -14.34
N ALA A 25 9.04 -10.30 -14.40
CA ALA A 25 9.68 -9.79 -15.61
C ALA A 25 10.85 -10.65 -16.08
N LEU A 26 11.57 -11.28 -15.14
CA LEU A 26 12.68 -12.20 -15.44
C LEU A 26 12.20 -13.63 -15.78
N GLY A 27 10.90 -13.89 -15.73
CA GLY A 27 10.33 -15.19 -16.03
C GLY A 27 10.52 -16.26 -14.93
N PHE A 28 11.02 -15.86 -13.75
CA PHE A 28 11.18 -16.74 -12.59
C PHE A 28 9.87 -16.92 -11.83
N LEU A 29 8.83 -17.40 -12.51
CA LEU A 29 7.52 -17.63 -11.93
C LEU A 29 7.48 -19.00 -11.22
N SER A 30 8.14 -19.11 -10.08
CA SER A 30 7.98 -20.26 -9.19
C SER A 30 7.09 -19.87 -7.99
N PRO A 31 6.42 -20.82 -7.34
CA PRO A 31 5.63 -20.51 -6.13
C PRO A 31 6.44 -19.76 -5.08
N LEU A 32 7.68 -20.14 -4.84
CA LEU A 32 8.56 -19.48 -3.87
C LEU A 32 8.91 -18.03 -4.25
N THR A 33 9.21 -17.77 -5.53
CA THR A 33 9.54 -16.42 -6.01
C THR A 33 8.34 -15.47 -6.00
N LEU A 34 7.13 -15.98 -5.92
CA LEU A 34 5.91 -15.19 -5.74
C LEU A 34 5.54 -15.04 -4.26
N PHE A 35 5.53 -16.14 -3.50
CA PHE A 35 5.07 -16.11 -2.11
C PHE A 35 6.00 -15.33 -1.18
N VAL A 36 7.31 -15.40 -1.37
CA VAL A 36 8.27 -14.68 -0.49
C VAL A 36 8.09 -13.17 -0.59
N PRO A 37 8.12 -12.52 -1.77
CA PRO A 37 7.87 -11.09 -1.86
C PRO A 37 6.44 -10.68 -1.45
N MET A 38 5.43 -11.52 -1.70
CA MET A 38 4.07 -11.27 -1.23
C MET A 38 3.97 -11.29 0.30
N ALA A 39 4.72 -12.15 0.98
CA ALA A 39 4.80 -12.15 2.43
C ALA A 39 5.40 -10.83 2.96
N PHE A 40 6.43 -10.30 2.31
CA PHE A 40 6.97 -8.97 2.64
C PHE A 40 5.94 -7.86 2.42
N ALA A 41 5.20 -7.89 1.32
CA ALA A 41 4.13 -6.94 1.07
C ALA A 41 3.02 -7.04 2.14
N ALA A 42 2.65 -8.25 2.56
CA ALA A 42 1.66 -8.47 3.61
C ALA A 42 2.14 -7.95 4.98
N LEU A 43 3.41 -8.17 5.32
CA LEU A 43 4.02 -7.61 6.54
C LEU A 43 4.01 -6.08 6.53
N GLY A 44 4.37 -5.47 5.41
CA GLY A 44 4.31 -4.02 5.22
C GLY A 44 2.89 -3.47 5.40
N ASN A 45 1.88 -4.13 4.83
CA ASN A 45 0.47 -3.78 5.00
C ASN A 45 0.02 -3.94 6.47
N GLY A 46 0.46 -5.00 7.14
CA GLY A 46 0.20 -5.23 8.56
C GLY A 46 0.72 -4.10 9.46
N LEU A 47 1.80 -3.45 9.07
CA LEU A 47 2.32 -2.27 9.77
C LEU A 47 1.59 -0.98 9.36
N THR A 48 1.24 -0.83 8.09
CA THR A 48 0.69 0.41 7.53
C THR A 48 -0.79 0.61 7.90
N ILE A 49 -1.62 -0.42 7.75
CA ILE A 49 -3.07 -0.33 7.92
C ILE A 49 -3.46 0.11 9.34
N PRO A 50 -3.01 -0.57 10.42
CA PRO A 50 -3.41 -0.18 11.77
C PRO A 50 -2.88 1.20 12.16
N ASN A 51 -1.66 1.55 11.74
CA ASN A 51 -1.08 2.87 12.01
C ASN A 51 -1.79 3.98 11.22
N GLY A 52 -2.18 3.72 9.97
CA GLY A 52 -2.97 4.65 9.17
C GLY A 52 -4.35 4.89 9.76
N THR A 53 -5.02 3.83 10.20
CA THR A 53 -6.32 3.92 10.87
C THR A 53 -6.19 4.68 12.19
N ALA A 54 -5.20 4.36 13.02
CA ALA A 54 -4.94 5.08 14.26
C ALA A 54 -4.68 6.58 14.02
N GLY A 55 -3.93 6.92 12.97
CA GLY A 55 -3.69 8.31 12.57
C GLY A 55 -4.99 9.03 12.15
N ALA A 56 -5.86 8.37 11.41
CA ALA A 56 -7.14 8.95 10.98
C ALA A 56 -8.10 9.21 12.15
N ILE A 57 -8.15 8.29 13.13
CA ILE A 57 -9.03 8.43 14.30
C ILE A 57 -8.49 9.43 15.33
N SER A 58 -7.20 9.72 15.36
CA SER A 58 -6.59 10.64 16.33
C SER A 58 -6.93 12.11 16.10
N VAL A 59 -7.56 12.45 14.96
CA VAL A 59 -7.86 13.84 14.59
C VAL A 59 -8.97 14.44 15.46
N ASP A 60 -10.04 13.69 15.73
CA ASP A 60 -11.12 14.11 16.64
C ASP A 60 -11.74 12.89 17.34
N ALA A 61 -11.62 12.84 18.66
CA ALA A 61 -12.15 11.76 19.47
C ALA A 61 -13.69 11.62 19.38
N ARG A 62 -14.41 12.69 19.04
CA ARG A 62 -15.88 12.67 18.88
C ARG A 62 -16.31 12.01 17.58
N LEU A 63 -15.45 12.03 16.56
CA LEU A 63 -15.73 11.51 15.22
C LEU A 63 -15.03 10.17 14.94
N THR A 64 -14.50 9.53 15.98
CA THR A 64 -13.70 8.28 15.85
C THR A 64 -14.42 7.21 15.01
N GLY A 65 -15.68 6.95 15.29
CA GLY A 65 -16.46 5.95 14.56
C GLY A 65 -16.69 6.32 13.09
N ALA A 66 -17.04 7.59 12.84
CA ALA A 66 -17.23 8.09 11.47
C ALA A 66 -15.92 8.08 10.67
N ALA A 67 -14.80 8.48 11.28
CA ALA A 67 -13.48 8.47 10.65
C ALA A 67 -13.03 7.04 10.32
N ALA A 68 -13.21 6.10 11.24
CA ALA A 68 -12.88 4.69 11.00
C ALA A 68 -13.76 4.08 9.90
N GLY A 69 -15.06 4.35 9.92
CA GLY A 69 -16.01 3.88 8.88
C GLY A 69 -15.67 4.45 7.51
N TRP A 70 -15.37 5.75 7.43
CA TRP A 70 -14.97 6.39 6.19
C TRP A 70 -13.64 5.84 5.64
N ALA A 71 -12.65 5.65 6.50
CA ALA A 71 -11.37 5.04 6.12
C ALA A 71 -11.56 3.62 5.58
N GLY A 72 -12.37 2.79 6.26
CA GLY A 72 -12.72 1.44 5.80
C GLY A 72 -13.46 1.44 4.47
N PHE A 73 -14.44 2.35 4.30
CA PHE A 73 -15.17 2.49 3.04
C PHE A 73 -14.23 2.85 1.87
N VAL A 74 -13.39 3.85 2.03
CA VAL A 74 -12.42 4.25 1.00
C VAL A 74 -11.46 3.11 0.67
N GLN A 75 -10.96 2.39 1.68
CA GLN A 75 -10.09 1.23 1.48
C GLN A 75 -10.76 0.14 0.65
N MET A 76 -12.01 -0.22 0.98
CA MET A 76 -12.77 -1.25 0.25
C MET A 76 -13.11 -0.79 -1.18
N ALA A 77 -13.52 0.46 -1.35
CA ALA A 77 -13.83 1.03 -2.66
C ALA A 77 -12.59 1.05 -3.58
N CYS A 78 -11.44 1.49 -3.07
CA CYS A 78 -10.18 1.47 -3.81
C CYS A 78 -9.74 0.03 -4.14
N GLY A 79 -9.91 -0.91 -3.21
CA GLY A 79 -9.60 -2.33 -3.43
C GLY A 79 -10.48 -2.94 -4.53
N ALA A 80 -11.78 -2.67 -4.50
CA ALA A 80 -12.73 -3.12 -5.52
C ALA A 80 -12.40 -2.55 -6.91
N ALA A 81 -12.12 -1.23 -6.98
CA ALA A 81 -11.74 -0.58 -8.23
C ALA A 81 -10.42 -1.14 -8.78
N ALA A 82 -9.42 -1.36 -7.93
CA ALA A 82 -8.15 -1.96 -8.33
C ALA A 82 -8.33 -3.40 -8.83
N SER A 83 -9.14 -4.20 -8.14
CA SER A 83 -9.45 -5.57 -8.56
C SER A 83 -10.15 -5.62 -9.92
N GLN A 84 -11.11 -4.71 -10.14
CA GLN A 84 -11.80 -4.62 -11.43
C GLN A 84 -10.85 -4.22 -12.55
N LEU A 85 -9.99 -3.22 -12.29
CA LEU A 85 -8.99 -2.77 -13.26
C LEU A 85 -8.02 -3.89 -13.63
N VAL A 86 -7.51 -4.62 -12.65
CA VAL A 86 -6.61 -5.76 -12.88
C VAL A 86 -7.33 -6.85 -13.66
N GLY A 87 -8.59 -7.18 -13.30
CA GLY A 87 -9.38 -8.20 -13.98
C GLY A 87 -9.57 -7.89 -15.46
N THR A 88 -9.85 -6.64 -15.82
CA THR A 88 -10.02 -6.23 -17.23
C THR A 88 -8.71 -6.20 -18.01
N LEU A 89 -7.59 -5.89 -17.36
CA LEU A 89 -6.27 -5.82 -18.02
C LEU A 89 -5.58 -7.18 -18.13
N GLN A 90 -5.98 -8.16 -17.35
CA GLN A 90 -5.29 -9.45 -17.25
C GLN A 90 -5.44 -10.29 -18.52
N GLU A 91 -6.53 -10.11 -19.27
CA GLU A 91 -6.74 -10.82 -20.55
C GLU A 91 -5.70 -10.42 -21.60
N ASP A 92 -5.33 -9.13 -21.63
CA ASP A 92 -4.38 -8.59 -22.62
C ASP A 92 -2.93 -8.56 -22.10
N PHE A 93 -2.75 -8.53 -20.77
CA PHE A 93 -1.45 -8.34 -20.15
C PHE A 93 -1.29 -9.15 -18.85
N PRO A 94 -0.73 -10.37 -18.90
CA PRO A 94 -0.62 -11.28 -17.75
C PRO A 94 0.15 -10.71 -16.54
N LEU A 95 1.02 -9.72 -16.76
CA LEU A 95 1.81 -9.06 -15.72
C LEU A 95 1.09 -7.86 -15.08
N SER A 96 -0.15 -7.56 -15.48
CA SER A 96 -0.91 -6.39 -15.02
C SER A 96 -1.04 -6.32 -13.49
N VAL A 97 -1.22 -7.47 -12.84
CA VAL A 97 -1.30 -7.58 -11.36
C VAL A 97 -0.06 -6.99 -10.70
N PHE A 98 1.13 -7.40 -11.15
CA PHE A 98 2.41 -6.97 -10.58
C PHE A 98 2.69 -5.49 -10.83
N TRP A 99 2.33 -4.99 -12.02
CA TRP A 99 2.42 -3.58 -12.35
C TRP A 99 1.49 -2.73 -11.50
N CYS A 100 0.22 -3.14 -11.34
CA CYS A 100 -0.74 -2.42 -10.51
C CYS A 100 -0.32 -2.41 -9.03
N MET A 101 0.15 -3.54 -8.49
CA MET A 101 0.64 -3.62 -7.11
C MET A 101 1.85 -2.71 -6.89
N SER A 102 2.83 -2.73 -7.80
CA SER A 102 4.03 -1.90 -7.70
C SER A 102 3.69 -0.41 -7.82
N ALA A 103 2.85 -0.04 -8.78
CA ALA A 103 2.41 1.35 -8.97
C ALA A 103 1.66 1.87 -7.73
N ALA A 104 0.72 1.08 -7.19
CA ALA A 104 -0.03 1.45 -6.00
C ALA A 104 0.86 1.64 -4.77
N SER A 105 1.84 0.75 -4.56
CA SER A 105 2.76 0.84 -3.41
C SER A 105 3.74 2.01 -3.55
N ILE A 106 4.23 2.31 -4.73
CA ILE A 106 5.07 3.49 -5.02
C ILE A 106 4.27 4.78 -4.78
N LEU A 107 3.02 4.82 -5.25
CA LEU A 107 2.14 5.98 -5.06
C LEU A 107 1.88 6.21 -3.56
N ALA A 108 1.58 5.17 -2.80
CA ALA A 108 1.38 5.25 -1.35
C ALA A 108 2.62 5.79 -0.64
N LEU A 109 3.81 5.29 -1.00
CA LEU A 109 5.08 5.76 -0.45
C LEU A 109 5.34 7.23 -0.80
N ALA A 110 5.09 7.64 -2.05
CA ALA A 110 5.28 9.02 -2.51
C ALA A 110 4.34 10.00 -1.77
N ILE A 111 3.06 9.63 -1.60
CA ILE A 111 2.09 10.44 -0.83
C ILE A 111 2.54 10.58 0.61
N HIS A 112 2.98 9.49 1.25
CA HIS A 112 3.43 9.52 2.64
C HIS A 112 4.68 10.38 2.82
N LEU A 113 5.67 10.27 1.93
CA LEU A 113 6.87 11.12 1.94
C LEU A 113 6.52 12.60 1.73
N GLY A 114 5.57 12.89 0.83
CA GLY A 114 5.08 14.25 0.60
C GLY A 114 4.40 14.84 1.84
N ALA A 115 3.60 14.05 2.54
CA ALA A 115 2.97 14.46 3.79
C ALA A 115 3.99 14.75 4.91
N LEU A 116 5.03 13.91 5.03
CA LEU A 116 6.12 14.12 5.98
C LEU A 116 6.93 15.39 5.69
N ARG A 117 7.21 15.68 4.42
CA ARG A 117 7.89 16.92 4.00
C ARG A 117 7.08 18.15 4.38
N ARG A 118 5.76 18.13 4.13
CA ARG A 118 4.86 19.24 4.50
C ARG A 118 4.84 19.48 6.03
N LYS A 119 4.78 18.41 6.82
CA LYS A 119 4.85 18.52 8.29
C LYS A 119 6.16 19.17 8.76
N ARG A 120 7.30 18.78 8.19
CA ARG A 120 8.61 19.36 8.53
C ARG A 120 8.70 20.85 8.21
N LEU A 121 8.15 21.26 7.04
CA LEU A 121 8.14 22.68 6.64
C LEU A 121 7.19 23.54 7.49
N ALA A 122 6.15 22.94 8.09
CA ALA A 122 5.21 23.66 8.96
C ALA A 122 5.74 23.83 10.39
N THR A 123 6.81 23.11 10.77
CA THR A 123 7.41 23.14 12.12
C THR A 123 8.76 23.88 12.16
N SER A 124 9.26 24.39 11.05
CA SER A 124 10.44 25.25 10.96
C SER A 124 10.03 26.71 10.75
#